data_7340b51b7f1bbba5d3408cac3a0897e5
#
_entry.id   7340b51b7f1bbba5d3408cac3a0897e5
#
_cell.length_a   1.000
_cell.length_b   1.000
_cell.length_c   1.000
_cell.angle_alpha   90.00
_cell.angle_beta   90.00
_cell.angle_gamma   90.00
#
_symmetry.space_group_name_H-M   'P 1'
#
loop_
_entity.id
_entity.type
_entity.pdbx_description
1 polymer ?
#
loop_
_entity_poly.entity_id
_entity_poly.type
_entity_poly.pdbx_seq_one_letter_code
_entity_poly.pdbx_strand_id
1 'polypeptide(L)'
;MRGPSRWRGPGLRALPGILALVTACGDPPRPDAVPQGTRELDGRTAVTPAPALVDLTGAGATFPYPLYARWFGSYAWREGTRINYLAVGSGEGIRQLQAGTVDFGAADVPLAAAPSARATPAARAQAARTLQLPMVLGAVAVTYQLDRTAPLQLSGAVLADIFLGRITRWNDPRLAALNPETPLPALPIRVIHREDESGTTYIFSDYLSAVSPAWARRAGRGATITWPVGGGSVGNEGVAGSVKQTPGAIGYVEVVYARQNRLPVARLQNRAGRFVAPTPFEIASAATAGVGALEGDAWMTASLVNAPGPSSYPLVAFSWLLLDPTAMGAAKARQLRDFVHWALTEGVEVATPMGYVPLPSVLAAGVQARLDRALGIPAPSGAAPR
;
A
#
# COMPACT_ATOMS: atom_id res chain seq x y z
N MET A 1 4.87 20.02 61.92
CA MET A 1 3.78 20.98 62.22
C MET A 1 3.76 22.05 61.13
N ARG A 2 2.81 22.07 60.29
CA ARG A 2 2.12 23.16 59.59
C ARG A 2 1.22 22.55 58.52
N GLY A 3 -0.08 22.77 58.68
CA GLY A 3 -1.15 22.12 57.96
C GLY A 3 -1.48 22.75 56.58
N PRO A 4 -2.48 22.20 55.85
CA PRO A 4 -2.75 22.51 54.44
C PRO A 4 -3.64 23.75 54.28
N SER A 5 -3.29 24.61 53.31
CA SER A 5 -4.09 25.77 52.94
C SER A 5 -5.21 25.36 51.97
N ARG A 6 -6.45 25.62 52.38
CA ARG A 6 -7.68 25.47 51.58
C ARG A 6 -7.82 26.63 50.60
N TRP A 7 -7.98 26.36 49.35
CA TRP A 7 -8.44 27.34 48.35
C TRP A 7 -9.97 27.33 48.30
N ARG A 8 -10.57 28.51 48.53
CA ARG A 8 -11.99 28.78 48.34
C ARG A 8 -12.20 29.39 46.98
N GLY A 9 -13.08 28.80 46.14
CA GLY A 9 -13.54 29.37 44.89
C GLY A 9 -14.61 30.46 45.11
N PRO A 10 -14.73 31.46 44.18
CA PRO A 10 -15.76 32.51 44.31
C PRO A 10 -17.12 32.06 43.77
N GLY A 11 -18.16 32.54 44.45
CA GLY A 11 -19.55 32.13 44.32
C GLY A 11 -20.22 32.49 43.00
N LEU A 12 -21.19 31.65 42.65
CA LEU A 12 -22.21 31.91 41.65
C LEU A 12 -23.12 33.10 42.11
N ARG A 13 -23.23 34.15 41.29
CA ARG A 13 -24.31 35.09 41.40
C ARG A 13 -25.42 34.69 40.40
N ALA A 14 -26.61 34.46 40.94
CA ALA A 14 -27.85 34.29 40.21
C ALA A 14 -28.34 35.61 39.67
N LEU A 15 -28.82 35.67 38.43
CA LEU A 15 -29.64 36.75 37.87
C LEU A 15 -31.01 36.21 37.45
N PRO A 16 -32.07 37.00 37.56
CA PRO A 16 -33.44 36.53 37.50
C PRO A 16 -34.02 36.46 36.09
N GLY A 17 -35.05 35.68 35.98
CA GLY A 17 -35.83 35.25 34.85
C GLY A 17 -36.26 36.32 33.81
N ILE A 18 -36.39 35.82 32.61
CA ILE A 18 -37.19 36.42 31.52
C ILE A 18 -38.18 35.38 31.06
N LEU A 19 -39.42 35.81 31.07
CA LEU A 19 -40.70 35.15 30.86
C LEU A 19 -40.84 34.68 29.39
N ALA A 20 -41.46 33.54 29.23
CA ALA A 20 -41.71 32.84 27.97
C ALA A 20 -42.54 33.70 26.94
N LEU A 21 -42.14 33.64 25.71
CA LEU A 21 -43.04 33.79 24.55
C LEU A 21 -43.05 32.43 23.83
N VAL A 22 -44.19 31.76 23.94
CA VAL A 22 -44.53 30.61 23.10
C VAL A 22 -44.89 31.14 21.72
N THR A 23 -44.02 30.89 20.74
CA THR A 23 -44.39 31.01 19.33
C THR A 23 -44.45 29.64 18.72
N ALA A 24 -45.60 29.33 18.11
CA ALA A 24 -45.94 28.05 17.46
C ALA A 24 -44.87 27.61 16.47
N CYS A 25 -44.33 26.38 16.69
CA CYS A 25 -43.59 25.70 15.68
C CYS A 25 -44.55 25.23 14.57
N GLY A 26 -44.46 25.88 13.43
CA GLY A 26 -44.98 25.31 12.19
C GLY A 26 -44.11 24.17 11.75
N ASP A 27 -44.73 23.07 11.34
CA ASP A 27 -44.03 21.93 10.76
C ASP A 27 -43.18 22.34 9.54
N PRO A 28 -42.02 21.73 9.32
CA PRO A 28 -41.24 21.98 8.11
C PRO A 28 -42.03 21.46 6.90
N PRO A 29 -41.97 22.13 5.74
CA PRO A 29 -42.67 21.70 4.55
C PRO A 29 -42.17 20.31 4.13
N ARG A 30 -43.09 19.39 3.92
CA ARG A 30 -42.84 18.09 3.30
C ARG A 30 -42.35 18.35 1.87
N PRO A 31 -41.31 17.64 1.39
CA PRO A 31 -40.94 17.72 -0.01
C PRO A 31 -42.14 17.26 -0.87
N ASP A 32 -42.51 18.08 -1.83
CA ASP A 32 -43.59 17.86 -2.74
C ASP A 32 -43.52 16.49 -3.41
N ALA A 33 -44.63 15.79 -3.37
CA ALA A 33 -44.80 14.50 -4.04
C ALA A 33 -44.53 14.68 -5.54
N VAL A 34 -43.60 13.92 -6.07
CA VAL A 34 -43.36 13.77 -7.50
C VAL A 34 -44.67 13.26 -8.12
N PRO A 35 -45.21 13.89 -9.18
CA PRO A 35 -46.44 13.42 -9.83
C PRO A 35 -46.21 12.02 -10.39
N GLN A 36 -46.96 11.06 -9.90
CA GLN A 36 -47.06 9.74 -10.52
C GLN A 36 -47.87 9.88 -11.80
N GLY A 37 -47.19 10.11 -12.90
CA GLY A 37 -47.77 9.95 -14.22
C GLY A 37 -47.89 8.47 -14.55
N THR A 38 -49.03 7.88 -14.29
CA THR A 38 -49.44 6.59 -14.86
C THR A 38 -49.63 6.75 -16.36
N ARG A 39 -48.59 6.39 -17.13
CA ARG A 39 -48.76 6.02 -18.54
C ARG A 39 -48.76 4.49 -18.59
N GLU A 40 -49.94 3.91 -18.69
CA GLU A 40 -50.09 2.56 -19.18
C GLU A 40 -49.52 2.49 -20.60
N LEU A 41 -48.37 1.82 -20.74
CA LEU A 41 -47.88 1.31 -22.00
C LEU A 41 -47.94 -0.21 -21.91
N ASP A 42 -48.92 -0.77 -22.60
CA ASP A 42 -48.95 -2.19 -22.95
C ASP A 42 -47.66 -2.59 -23.64
N GLY A 43 -46.89 -3.46 -22.99
CA GLY A 43 -45.63 -3.99 -23.47
C GLY A 43 -44.81 -4.46 -22.29
N ARG A 44 -44.95 -5.71 -21.86
CA ARG A 44 -44.11 -6.36 -20.85
C ARG A 44 -42.64 -6.41 -21.29
N THR A 45 -41.94 -5.35 -21.14
CA THR A 45 -40.46 -5.40 -20.96
C THR A 45 -40.23 -5.73 -19.47
N ALA A 46 -39.87 -6.97 -19.21
CA ALA A 46 -39.37 -7.35 -17.89
C ALA A 46 -38.18 -6.44 -17.57
N VAL A 47 -38.40 -5.42 -16.73
CA VAL A 47 -37.32 -4.64 -16.16
C VAL A 47 -36.57 -5.62 -15.28
N THR A 48 -35.45 -6.13 -15.81
CA THR A 48 -34.51 -6.88 -14.99
C THR A 48 -34.09 -5.94 -13.85
N PRO A 49 -34.37 -6.27 -12.59
CA PRO A 49 -33.96 -5.40 -11.49
C PRO A 49 -32.46 -5.21 -11.57
N ALA A 50 -32.03 -3.96 -11.45
CA ALA A 50 -30.58 -3.67 -11.34
C ALA A 50 -29.98 -4.58 -10.26
N PRO A 51 -28.85 -5.23 -10.50
CA PRO A 51 -28.25 -6.12 -9.52
C PRO A 51 -28.05 -5.36 -8.22
N ALA A 52 -28.49 -5.94 -7.11
CA ALA A 52 -28.31 -5.35 -5.79
C ALA A 52 -26.81 -5.14 -5.56
N LEU A 53 -26.43 -3.90 -5.22
CA LEU A 53 -25.07 -3.57 -4.85
C LEU A 53 -24.74 -4.29 -3.54
N VAL A 54 -23.62 -5.00 -3.49
CA VAL A 54 -23.12 -5.66 -2.29
C VAL A 54 -21.80 -5.03 -1.88
N ASP A 55 -21.61 -4.85 -0.59
CA ASP A 55 -20.33 -4.33 -0.08
C ASP A 55 -19.23 -5.38 -0.26
N LEU A 56 -18.05 -4.93 -0.65
CA LEU A 56 -16.85 -5.74 -0.70
C LEU A 56 -16.00 -5.47 0.52
N THR A 57 -15.38 -6.52 1.05
CA THR A 57 -14.43 -6.44 2.16
C THR A 57 -13.06 -6.92 1.73
N GLY A 58 -12.02 -6.19 2.10
CA GLY A 58 -10.64 -6.55 1.82
C GLY A 58 -9.73 -6.28 3.00
N ALA A 59 -8.57 -6.95 3.04
CA ALA A 59 -7.55 -6.70 4.04
C ALA A 59 -6.16 -6.96 3.48
N GLY A 60 -5.14 -6.33 4.05
CA GLY A 60 -3.76 -6.68 3.71
C GLY A 60 -2.78 -5.51 3.68
N ALA A 61 -1.96 -5.50 2.64
CA ALA A 61 -0.81 -4.61 2.50
C ALA A 61 -1.12 -3.15 2.78
N THR A 62 -0.25 -2.51 3.56
CA THR A 62 -0.28 -1.05 3.76
C THR A 62 0.39 -0.30 2.61
N PHE A 63 1.19 -0.97 1.80
CA PHE A 63 1.92 -0.40 0.67
C PHE A 63 0.99 0.30 -0.35
N PRO A 64 -0.07 -0.34 -0.89
CA PRO A 64 -0.99 0.31 -1.82
C PRO A 64 -2.09 1.12 -1.14
N TYR A 65 -2.20 1.11 0.19
CA TYR A 65 -3.36 1.64 0.91
C TYR A 65 -3.69 3.11 0.60
N PRO A 66 -2.72 4.04 0.50
CA PRO A 66 -3.05 5.42 0.12
C PRO A 66 -3.77 5.52 -1.23
N LEU A 67 -3.38 4.70 -2.21
CA LEU A 67 -4.04 4.63 -3.52
C LEU A 67 -5.38 3.89 -3.42
N TYR A 68 -5.41 2.76 -2.72
CA TYR A 68 -6.64 1.97 -2.55
C TYR A 68 -7.75 2.79 -1.90
N ALA A 69 -7.44 3.57 -0.85
CA ALA A 69 -8.40 4.45 -0.21
C ALA A 69 -9.00 5.48 -1.20
N ARG A 70 -8.17 6.02 -2.10
CA ARG A 70 -8.63 6.92 -3.16
C ARG A 70 -9.45 6.19 -4.22
N TRP A 71 -9.00 5.03 -4.68
CA TRP A 71 -9.74 4.23 -5.64
C TRP A 71 -11.11 3.82 -5.11
N PHE A 72 -11.16 3.30 -3.87
CA PHE A 72 -12.43 2.88 -3.27
C PHE A 72 -13.41 4.05 -3.09
N GLY A 73 -12.91 5.22 -2.66
CA GLY A 73 -13.73 6.43 -2.56
C GLY A 73 -14.25 6.92 -3.91
N SER A 74 -13.39 6.97 -4.94
CA SER A 74 -13.77 7.40 -6.29
C SER A 74 -14.74 6.41 -6.95
N TYR A 75 -14.50 5.11 -6.76
CA TYR A 75 -15.35 4.06 -7.30
C TYR A 75 -16.71 4.03 -6.62
N ALA A 76 -16.76 4.19 -5.30
CA ALA A 76 -18.03 4.26 -4.56
C ALA A 76 -18.87 5.47 -4.98
N TRP A 77 -18.24 6.63 -5.21
CA TRP A 77 -18.94 7.82 -5.70
C TRP A 77 -19.52 7.62 -7.10
N ARG A 78 -18.80 6.89 -7.96
CA ARG A 78 -19.19 6.66 -9.35
C ARG A 78 -20.22 5.53 -9.51
N GLU A 79 -19.96 4.37 -8.89
CA GLU A 79 -20.69 3.13 -9.12
C GLU A 79 -21.59 2.72 -7.94
N GLY A 80 -21.53 3.47 -6.82
CA GLY A 80 -22.31 3.18 -5.61
C GLY A 80 -21.79 1.99 -4.79
N THR A 81 -20.83 1.20 -5.30
CA THR A 81 -20.26 0.03 -4.61
C THR A 81 -19.31 0.46 -3.52
N ARG A 82 -19.54 0.05 -2.27
CA ARG A 82 -18.63 0.28 -1.15
C ARG A 82 -17.61 -0.84 -1.04
N ILE A 83 -16.36 -0.45 -0.85
CA ILE A 83 -15.26 -1.37 -0.60
C ILE A 83 -14.60 -0.97 0.71
N ASN A 84 -14.72 -1.85 1.71
CA ASN A 84 -14.11 -1.67 3.02
C ASN A 84 -12.77 -2.41 3.05
N TYR A 85 -11.70 -1.72 3.43
CA TYR A 85 -10.35 -2.29 3.42
C TYR A 85 -9.61 -2.05 4.73
N LEU A 86 -9.04 -3.11 5.29
CA LEU A 86 -8.23 -3.07 6.49
C LEU A 86 -6.74 -3.16 6.12
N ALA A 87 -6.00 -2.08 6.30
CA ALA A 87 -4.56 -2.00 6.04
C ALA A 87 -3.76 -2.56 7.23
N VAL A 88 -3.65 -3.89 7.32
CA VAL A 88 -3.11 -4.65 8.47
C VAL A 88 -1.79 -5.38 8.17
N GLY A 89 -1.21 -5.16 6.98
CA GLY A 89 -0.01 -5.84 6.50
C GLY A 89 -0.32 -7.05 5.63
N SER A 90 0.65 -7.40 4.74
CA SER A 90 0.47 -8.45 3.74
C SER A 90 0.17 -9.82 4.36
N GLY A 91 0.86 -10.19 5.43
CA GLY A 91 0.67 -11.49 6.06
C GLY A 91 -0.71 -11.65 6.67
N GLU A 92 -1.22 -10.62 7.36
CA GLU A 92 -2.56 -10.65 7.92
C GLU A 92 -3.63 -10.68 6.82
N GLY A 93 -3.45 -9.93 5.73
CA GLY A 93 -4.36 -9.97 4.59
C GLY A 93 -4.46 -11.36 3.96
N ILE A 94 -3.32 -12.05 3.80
CA ILE A 94 -3.29 -13.43 3.33
C ILE A 94 -4.05 -14.35 4.29
N ARG A 95 -3.84 -14.22 5.61
CA ARG A 95 -4.53 -15.03 6.62
C ARG A 95 -6.04 -14.81 6.62
N GLN A 96 -6.50 -13.56 6.53
CA GLN A 96 -7.93 -13.23 6.51
C GLN A 96 -8.60 -13.74 5.23
N LEU A 97 -7.94 -13.64 4.08
CA LEU A 97 -8.43 -14.26 2.84
C LEU A 97 -8.53 -15.79 2.99
N GLN A 98 -7.50 -16.42 3.56
CA GLN A 98 -7.49 -17.85 3.80
C GLN A 98 -8.56 -18.30 4.80
N ALA A 99 -8.89 -17.48 5.78
CA ALA A 99 -9.97 -17.72 6.73
C ALA A 99 -11.38 -17.44 6.13
N GLY A 100 -11.46 -16.86 4.93
CA GLY A 100 -12.73 -16.47 4.32
C GLY A 100 -13.44 -15.32 5.03
N THR A 101 -12.71 -14.53 5.82
CA THR A 101 -13.27 -13.37 6.56
C THR A 101 -13.31 -12.10 5.70
N VAL A 102 -12.65 -12.10 4.56
CA VAL A 102 -12.66 -11.02 3.57
C VAL A 102 -12.85 -11.60 2.17
N ASP A 103 -13.35 -10.77 1.25
CA ASP A 103 -13.61 -11.15 -0.13
C ASP A 103 -12.33 -11.14 -0.97
N PHE A 104 -11.37 -10.25 -0.63
CA PHE A 104 -10.08 -10.18 -1.28
C PHE A 104 -8.98 -9.79 -0.29
N GLY A 105 -7.75 -10.19 -0.59
CA GLY A 105 -6.56 -9.76 0.12
C GLY A 105 -5.72 -8.80 -0.71
N ALA A 106 -4.73 -8.15 -0.08
CA ALA A 106 -3.66 -7.48 -0.80
C ALA A 106 -2.30 -7.81 -0.16
N ALA A 107 -1.31 -8.02 -1.02
CA ALA A 107 0.06 -8.33 -0.58
C ALA A 107 1.09 -7.73 -1.54
N ASP A 108 2.29 -7.47 -1.02
CA ASP A 108 3.45 -7.05 -1.80
C ASP A 108 4.52 -8.16 -1.79
N VAL A 109 4.07 -9.39 -1.53
CA VAL A 109 4.87 -10.62 -1.51
C VAL A 109 4.29 -11.57 -2.53
N PRO A 110 5.08 -12.15 -3.45
CA PRO A 110 4.60 -13.23 -4.29
C PRO A 110 4.12 -14.40 -3.43
N LEU A 111 2.92 -14.94 -3.68
CA LEU A 111 2.36 -16.05 -2.90
C LEU A 111 3.28 -17.27 -2.87
N ALA A 112 4.02 -17.52 -3.96
CA ALA A 112 5.02 -18.60 -4.01
C ALA A 112 6.16 -18.41 -3.00
N ALA A 113 6.41 -17.16 -2.55
CA ALA A 113 7.41 -16.82 -1.54
C ALA A 113 6.81 -16.70 -0.12
N ALA A 114 5.49 -16.73 0.00
CA ALA A 114 4.77 -16.59 1.26
C ALA A 114 4.57 -17.90 2.06
N PRO A 115 4.66 -19.12 1.50
CA PRO A 115 4.40 -20.31 2.29
C PRO A 115 5.49 -20.54 3.33
N SER A 116 5.11 -20.43 4.58
CA SER A 116 5.93 -20.97 5.65
C SER A 116 6.09 -22.48 5.44
N ALA A 117 7.26 -23.02 5.74
CA ALA A 117 7.48 -24.48 5.80
C ALA A 117 6.48 -25.20 6.74
N ARG A 118 5.74 -24.42 7.55
CA ARG A 118 4.71 -24.84 8.51
C ARG A 118 3.29 -24.79 7.96
N ALA A 119 3.07 -24.39 6.70
CA ALA A 119 1.72 -24.34 6.13
C ALA A 119 1.07 -25.72 6.13
N THR A 120 -0.18 -25.80 6.59
CA THR A 120 -0.98 -27.02 6.55
C THR A 120 -1.27 -27.43 5.10
N PRO A 121 -1.58 -28.71 4.82
CA PRO A 121 -2.01 -29.14 3.49
C PRO A 121 -3.20 -28.32 2.96
N ALA A 122 -4.15 -27.96 3.83
CA ALA A 122 -5.29 -27.12 3.48
C ALA A 122 -4.87 -25.72 3.06
N ALA A 123 -3.97 -25.07 3.81
CA ALA A 123 -3.44 -23.75 3.47
C ALA A 123 -2.66 -23.76 2.14
N ARG A 124 -1.91 -24.83 1.86
CA ARG A 124 -1.23 -24.99 0.55
C ARG A 124 -2.21 -25.16 -0.59
N ALA A 125 -3.26 -25.97 -0.41
CA ALA A 125 -4.30 -26.17 -1.41
C ALA A 125 -5.05 -24.88 -1.70
N GLN A 126 -5.31 -24.07 -0.68
CA GLN A 126 -5.95 -22.75 -0.84
C GLN A 126 -5.03 -21.75 -1.54
N ALA A 127 -3.75 -21.69 -1.16
CA ALA A 127 -2.77 -20.85 -1.85
C ALA A 127 -2.68 -21.20 -3.35
N ALA A 128 -2.80 -22.48 -3.70
CA ALA A 128 -2.82 -22.94 -5.09
C ALA A 128 -4.08 -22.47 -5.87
N ARG A 129 -5.20 -22.21 -5.18
CA ARG A 129 -6.42 -21.67 -5.80
C ARG A 129 -6.46 -20.15 -5.79
N THR A 130 -5.64 -19.50 -4.97
CA THR A 130 -5.63 -18.05 -4.85
C THR A 130 -5.06 -17.41 -6.11
N LEU A 131 -5.89 -16.63 -6.77
CA LEU A 131 -5.47 -15.80 -7.89
C LEU A 131 -4.71 -14.58 -7.34
N GLN A 132 -3.54 -14.32 -7.90
CA GLN A 132 -2.70 -13.16 -7.58
C GLN A 132 -2.64 -12.25 -8.80
N LEU A 133 -3.09 -11.01 -8.66
CA LEU A 133 -3.23 -10.02 -9.73
C LEU A 133 -2.44 -8.77 -9.37
N PRO A 134 -1.40 -8.40 -10.11
CA PRO A 134 -0.73 -7.11 -9.90
C PRO A 134 -1.70 -5.98 -10.23
N MET A 135 -1.74 -4.97 -9.37
CA MET A 135 -2.64 -3.84 -9.52
C MET A 135 -1.90 -2.55 -9.84
N VAL A 136 -0.73 -2.38 -9.26
CA VAL A 136 0.05 -1.14 -9.36
C VAL A 136 1.50 -1.42 -9.01
N LEU A 137 2.38 -0.55 -9.50
CA LEU A 137 3.79 -0.50 -9.12
C LEU A 137 4.03 0.62 -8.11
N GLY A 138 4.88 0.34 -7.15
CA GLY A 138 5.36 1.32 -6.18
C GLY A 138 6.83 1.09 -5.85
N ALA A 139 7.37 1.92 -4.97
CA ALA A 139 8.75 1.82 -4.54
C ALA A 139 8.90 1.90 -3.03
N VAL A 140 9.85 1.16 -2.49
CA VAL A 140 10.28 1.32 -1.10
C VAL A 140 11.32 2.44 -1.05
N ALA A 141 10.98 3.52 -0.35
CA ALA A 141 11.89 4.62 -0.08
C ALA A 141 12.67 4.35 1.22
N VAL A 142 13.98 4.56 1.18
CA VAL A 142 14.79 4.66 2.40
C VAL A 142 14.70 6.09 2.90
N THR A 143 14.11 6.28 4.06
CA THR A 143 13.84 7.57 4.68
C THR A 143 14.64 7.74 5.96
N TYR A 144 14.93 8.98 6.34
CA TYR A 144 15.78 9.26 7.50
C TYR A 144 15.40 10.58 8.16
N GLN A 145 15.91 10.79 9.37
CA GLN A 145 15.73 12.04 10.13
C GLN A 145 17.09 12.67 10.44
N LEU A 146 17.52 13.54 9.54
CA LEU A 146 18.71 14.38 9.70
C LEU A 146 18.37 15.81 9.27
N ASP A 147 18.94 16.78 9.97
CA ASP A 147 18.90 18.17 9.57
C ASP A 147 19.92 18.42 8.45
N ARG A 148 19.45 18.30 7.20
CA ARG A 148 20.27 18.51 6.00
C ARG A 148 19.44 18.87 4.79
N THR A 149 20.02 19.60 3.87
CA THR A 149 19.35 20.09 2.65
C THR A 149 19.53 19.17 1.45
N ALA A 150 20.69 18.51 1.31
CA ALA A 150 20.95 17.61 0.19
C ALA A 150 20.48 16.18 0.49
N PRO A 151 19.90 15.47 -0.49
CA PRO A 151 19.53 14.06 -0.34
C PRO A 151 20.73 13.18 -0.04
N LEU A 152 20.57 12.26 0.91
CA LEU A 152 21.59 11.27 1.26
C LEU A 152 21.78 10.27 0.10
N GLN A 153 23.02 9.92 -0.20
CA GLN A 153 23.38 8.87 -1.14
C GLN A 153 23.81 7.60 -0.38
N LEU A 154 23.22 6.46 -0.73
CA LEU A 154 23.51 5.16 -0.11
C LEU A 154 23.78 4.11 -1.17
N SER A 155 24.89 3.39 -1.06
CA SER A 155 25.07 2.14 -1.79
C SER A 155 24.35 0.99 -1.08
N GLY A 156 24.04 -0.09 -1.81
CA GLY A 156 23.39 -1.26 -1.22
C GLY A 156 24.22 -1.90 -0.11
N ALA A 157 25.56 -1.92 -0.25
CA ALA A 157 26.46 -2.46 0.77
C ALA A 157 26.43 -1.62 2.06
N VAL A 158 26.49 -0.27 1.94
CA VAL A 158 26.43 0.64 3.08
C VAL A 158 25.05 0.54 3.77
N LEU A 159 23.96 0.49 3.01
CA LEU A 159 22.61 0.30 3.56
C LEU A 159 22.50 -1.02 4.34
N ALA A 160 23.03 -2.11 3.78
CA ALA A 160 23.05 -3.40 4.46
C ALA A 160 23.87 -3.35 5.75
N ASP A 161 25.03 -2.69 5.74
CA ASP A 161 25.88 -2.56 6.93
C ASP A 161 25.23 -1.71 8.03
N ILE A 162 24.40 -0.72 7.68
CA ILE A 162 23.60 0.03 8.66
C ILE A 162 22.60 -0.91 9.34
N PHE A 163 21.82 -1.65 8.57
CA PHE A 163 20.79 -2.55 9.12
C PHE A 163 21.37 -3.84 9.76
N LEU A 164 22.65 -4.15 9.50
CA LEU A 164 23.41 -5.16 10.24
C LEU A 164 24.01 -4.64 11.55
N GLY A 165 23.94 -3.32 11.82
CA GLY A 165 24.55 -2.69 12.98
C GLY A 165 26.06 -2.53 12.88
N ARG A 166 26.66 -2.60 11.70
CA ARG A 166 28.09 -2.42 11.44
C ARG A 166 28.45 -0.95 11.22
N ILE A 167 27.50 -0.15 10.74
CA ILE A 167 27.57 1.31 10.68
C ILE A 167 26.57 1.83 11.70
N THR A 168 27.07 2.44 12.77
CA THR A 168 26.26 2.86 13.92
C THR A 168 26.18 4.37 14.09
N ARG A 169 26.92 5.13 13.30
CA ARG A 169 26.96 6.61 13.34
C ARG A 169 26.89 7.19 11.93
N TRP A 170 26.24 8.33 11.81
CA TRP A 170 26.08 9.00 10.52
C TRP A 170 27.41 9.49 9.92
N ASN A 171 28.38 9.89 10.73
CA ASN A 171 29.72 10.31 10.27
C ASN A 171 30.69 9.15 10.01
N ASP A 172 30.22 7.92 9.86
CA ASP A 172 31.08 6.80 9.45
C ASP A 172 31.77 7.12 8.12
N PRO A 173 33.09 6.87 8.00
CA PRO A 173 33.86 7.18 6.78
C PRO A 173 33.25 6.61 5.49
N ARG A 174 32.60 5.45 5.55
CA ARG A 174 31.95 4.82 4.40
C ARG A 174 30.70 5.61 3.93
N LEU A 175 29.95 6.20 4.86
CA LEU A 175 28.86 7.12 4.55
C LEU A 175 29.38 8.46 4.03
N ALA A 176 30.41 9.00 4.67
CA ALA A 176 31.00 10.27 4.26
C ALA A 176 31.58 10.19 2.84
N ALA A 177 32.22 9.09 2.47
CA ALA A 177 32.75 8.87 1.13
C ALA A 177 31.67 8.91 0.01
N LEU A 178 30.46 8.51 0.32
CA LEU A 178 29.33 8.59 -0.61
C LEU A 178 28.67 9.98 -0.64
N ASN A 179 28.97 10.83 0.34
CA ASN A 179 28.34 12.14 0.55
C ASN A 179 29.37 13.26 0.78
N PRO A 180 30.35 13.44 -0.13
CA PRO A 180 31.48 14.32 0.12
C PRO A 180 31.11 15.80 0.25
N GLU A 181 30.03 16.22 -0.42
CA GLU A 181 29.60 17.63 -0.45
C GLU A 181 28.79 18.04 0.78
N THR A 182 28.37 17.11 1.61
CA THR A 182 27.51 17.41 2.77
C THR A 182 28.03 16.70 4.00
N PRO A 183 28.61 17.43 4.97
CA PRO A 183 29.08 16.87 6.23
C PRO A 183 27.97 16.10 6.95
N LEU A 184 28.28 14.89 7.39
CA LEU A 184 27.37 14.06 8.16
C LEU A 184 27.64 14.26 9.66
N PRO A 185 26.58 14.40 10.50
CA PRO A 185 26.74 14.68 11.92
C PRO A 185 27.29 13.47 12.67
N ALA A 186 28.03 13.71 13.76
CA ALA A 186 28.46 12.68 14.69
C ALA A 186 27.28 12.21 15.58
N LEU A 187 26.20 11.73 14.94
CA LEU A 187 24.96 11.30 15.57
C LEU A 187 24.80 9.78 15.44
N PRO A 188 24.35 9.06 16.48
CA PRO A 188 24.04 7.64 16.37
C PRO A 188 22.91 7.39 15.33
N ILE A 189 23.07 6.32 14.56
CA ILE A 189 22.01 5.84 13.67
C ILE A 189 21.01 5.02 14.49
N ARG A 190 19.73 5.33 14.34
CA ARG A 190 18.61 4.61 14.95
C ARG A 190 17.79 3.94 13.86
N VAL A 191 17.96 2.63 13.72
CA VAL A 191 17.22 1.84 12.72
C VAL A 191 15.78 1.64 13.16
N ILE A 192 14.84 1.95 12.28
CA ILE A 192 13.40 1.68 12.44
C ILE A 192 12.98 0.71 11.35
N HIS A 193 12.32 -0.39 11.74
CA HIS A 193 11.88 -1.43 10.83
C HIS A 193 10.42 -1.80 11.07
N ARG A 194 9.84 -2.62 10.23
CA ARG A 194 8.51 -3.18 10.42
C ARG A 194 8.55 -4.31 11.45
N GLU A 195 7.55 -4.35 12.33
CA GLU A 195 7.37 -5.46 13.28
C GLU A 195 6.25 -6.41 12.89
N ASP A 196 5.31 -5.96 12.03
CA ASP A 196 4.27 -6.78 11.44
C ASP A 196 4.79 -7.61 10.24
N GLU A 197 4.04 -8.63 9.81
CA GLU A 197 4.35 -9.42 8.61
C GLU A 197 4.09 -8.59 7.35
N SER A 198 5.16 -8.04 6.78
CA SER A 198 5.15 -6.92 5.86
C SER A 198 5.70 -7.26 4.48
N GLY A 199 4.92 -6.96 3.43
CA GLY A 199 5.41 -6.99 2.05
C GLY A 199 6.53 -5.98 1.81
N THR A 200 6.46 -4.79 2.41
CA THR A 200 7.55 -3.78 2.33
C THR A 200 8.86 -4.33 2.92
N THR A 201 8.77 -5.08 4.03
CA THR A 201 9.94 -5.80 4.59
C THR A 201 10.47 -6.85 3.63
N TYR A 202 9.57 -7.60 2.96
CA TYR A 202 10.00 -8.59 1.96
C TYR A 202 10.79 -7.94 0.84
N ILE A 203 10.29 -6.87 0.22
CA ILE A 203 10.95 -6.13 -0.86
C ILE A 203 12.31 -5.61 -0.39
N PHE A 204 12.35 -4.99 0.78
CA PHE A 204 13.58 -4.41 1.35
C PHE A 204 14.63 -5.48 1.67
N SER A 205 14.23 -6.57 2.32
CA SER A 205 15.13 -7.67 2.68
C SER A 205 15.59 -8.49 1.47
N ASP A 206 14.77 -8.60 0.42
CA ASP A 206 15.13 -9.21 -0.86
C ASP A 206 16.26 -8.39 -1.53
N TYR A 207 16.11 -7.05 -1.58
CA TYR A 207 17.17 -6.18 -2.08
C TYR A 207 18.47 -6.30 -1.27
N LEU A 208 18.40 -6.21 0.06
CA LEU A 208 19.59 -6.34 0.90
C LEU A 208 20.26 -7.70 0.73
N SER A 209 19.49 -8.77 0.51
CA SER A 209 20.01 -10.10 0.21
C SER A 209 20.71 -10.16 -1.15
N ALA A 210 20.17 -9.45 -2.13
CA ALA A 210 20.75 -9.41 -3.48
C ALA A 210 22.09 -8.63 -3.55
N VAL A 211 22.26 -7.61 -2.69
CA VAL A 211 23.42 -6.72 -2.73
C VAL A 211 24.45 -6.96 -1.62
N SER A 212 24.12 -7.81 -0.62
CA SER A 212 25.01 -8.10 0.53
C SER A 212 24.96 -9.58 0.93
N PRO A 213 26.00 -10.35 0.60
CA PRO A 213 26.12 -11.72 1.08
C PRO A 213 26.12 -11.85 2.62
N ALA A 214 26.60 -10.82 3.31
CA ALA A 214 26.59 -10.78 4.78
C ALA A 214 25.16 -10.67 5.32
N TRP A 215 24.31 -9.83 4.68
CA TRP A 215 22.89 -9.75 5.01
C TRP A 215 22.17 -11.06 4.70
N ALA A 216 22.36 -11.61 3.50
CA ALA A 216 21.73 -12.87 3.08
C ALA A 216 21.97 -14.02 4.06
N ARG A 217 23.20 -14.12 4.61
CA ARG A 217 23.54 -15.14 5.62
C ARG A 217 22.98 -14.84 7.02
N ARG A 218 22.87 -13.55 7.40
CA ARG A 218 22.53 -13.17 8.79
C ARG A 218 21.03 -13.01 9.01
N ALA A 219 20.36 -12.37 8.08
CA ALA A 219 18.94 -12.01 8.18
C ALA A 219 18.09 -12.64 7.07
N GLY A 220 18.65 -12.80 5.87
CA GLY A 220 17.94 -13.35 4.72
C GLY A 220 16.85 -12.41 4.19
N ARG A 221 15.87 -13.02 3.50
CA ARG A 221 14.67 -12.31 2.99
C ARG A 221 13.40 -12.93 3.55
N GLY A 222 12.39 -12.10 3.76
CA GLY A 222 11.09 -12.55 4.24
C GLY A 222 10.18 -11.37 4.58
N ALA A 223 8.88 -11.63 4.65
CA ALA A 223 7.91 -10.67 5.18
C ALA A 223 8.08 -10.45 6.69
N THR A 224 8.65 -11.44 7.37
CA THR A 224 9.11 -11.41 8.75
C THR A 224 10.53 -11.94 8.81
N ILE A 225 11.43 -11.18 9.40
CA ILE A 225 12.85 -11.56 9.59
C ILE A 225 13.28 -11.27 11.02
N THR A 226 14.37 -11.92 11.45
CA THR A 226 15.03 -11.55 12.71
C THR A 226 15.96 -10.36 12.46
N TRP A 227 15.52 -9.17 12.88
CA TRP A 227 16.28 -7.94 12.69
C TRP A 227 17.55 -7.95 13.53
N PRO A 228 18.72 -7.66 12.94
CA PRO A 228 19.97 -7.58 13.70
C PRO A 228 19.99 -6.42 14.70
N VAL A 229 19.41 -5.29 14.35
CA VAL A 229 19.35 -4.04 15.16
C VAL A 229 18.07 -3.27 14.84
N GLY A 230 17.70 -2.34 15.72
CA GLY A 230 16.62 -1.39 15.50
C GLY A 230 15.41 -1.61 16.38
N GLY A 231 14.40 -0.75 16.19
CA GLY A 231 13.10 -0.81 16.83
C GLY A 231 11.99 -1.05 15.79
N GLY A 232 10.97 -1.80 16.20
CA GLY A 232 9.83 -2.13 15.36
C GLY A 232 8.75 -1.05 15.37
N SER A 233 8.01 -0.96 14.24
CA SER A 233 6.80 -0.15 14.12
C SER A 233 5.82 -0.82 13.17
N VAL A 234 4.52 -0.73 13.48
CA VAL A 234 3.46 -1.37 12.69
C VAL A 234 3.12 -0.54 11.46
N GLY A 235 3.06 -1.18 10.31
CA GLY A 235 2.67 -0.57 9.04
C GLY A 235 3.67 0.44 8.48
N ASN A 236 3.45 0.89 7.25
CA ASN A 236 4.24 1.97 6.64
C ASN A 236 4.05 3.30 7.40
N GLU A 237 2.84 3.56 7.89
CA GLU A 237 2.51 4.77 8.65
C GLU A 237 3.28 4.83 9.98
N GLY A 238 3.31 3.71 10.73
CA GLY A 238 4.04 3.63 11.99
C GLY A 238 5.55 3.85 11.81
N VAL A 239 6.16 3.23 10.78
CA VAL A 239 7.57 3.46 10.46
C VAL A 239 7.83 4.92 10.08
N ALA A 240 6.98 5.52 9.22
CA ALA A 240 7.11 6.93 8.83
C ALA A 240 7.01 7.86 10.03
N GLY A 241 6.05 7.62 10.93
CA GLY A 241 5.87 8.38 12.16
C GLY A 241 7.07 8.27 13.10
N SER A 242 7.59 7.05 13.31
CA SER A 242 8.75 6.80 14.17
C SER A 242 10.02 7.43 13.63
N VAL A 243 10.27 7.34 12.31
CA VAL A 243 11.41 8.01 11.68
C VAL A 243 11.31 9.52 11.86
N LYS A 244 10.14 10.11 11.63
CA LYS A 244 9.90 11.56 11.75
C LYS A 244 10.20 12.09 13.15
N GLN A 245 9.89 11.32 14.17
CA GLN A 245 9.99 11.74 15.58
C GLN A 245 11.34 11.42 16.23
N THR A 246 12.20 10.62 15.56
CA THR A 246 13.43 10.11 16.16
C THR A 246 14.66 10.74 15.49
N PRO A 247 15.37 11.69 16.13
CA PRO A 247 16.61 12.24 15.59
C PRO A 247 17.64 11.15 15.28
N GLY A 248 18.22 11.21 14.09
CA GLY A 248 19.17 10.22 13.62
C GLY A 248 18.55 8.90 13.16
N ALA A 249 17.24 8.82 13.04
CA ALA A 249 16.58 7.62 12.54
C ALA A 249 16.83 7.38 11.04
N ILE A 250 16.80 6.10 10.66
CA ILE A 250 16.70 5.60 9.29
C ILE A 250 15.68 4.47 9.27
N GLY A 251 14.84 4.45 8.25
CA GLY A 251 13.85 3.41 8.05
C GLY A 251 13.49 3.24 6.57
N TYR A 252 12.53 2.39 6.29
CA TYR A 252 12.04 2.14 4.94
C TYR A 252 10.51 2.10 4.94
N VAL A 253 9.92 2.76 3.95
CA VAL A 253 8.47 2.85 3.75
C VAL A 253 8.15 2.87 2.26
N GLU A 254 6.90 2.59 1.90
CA GLU A 254 6.45 2.94 0.56
C GLU A 254 6.56 4.46 0.34
N VAL A 255 6.96 4.87 -0.87
CA VAL A 255 7.40 6.26 -1.18
C VAL A 255 6.33 7.31 -0.90
N VAL A 256 5.04 6.99 -1.03
CA VAL A 256 3.94 7.93 -0.77
C VAL A 256 3.87 8.30 0.71
N TYR A 257 4.14 7.36 1.62
CA TYR A 257 4.22 7.65 3.06
C TYR A 257 5.35 8.60 3.40
N ALA A 258 6.51 8.45 2.77
CA ALA A 258 7.62 9.40 2.95
C ALA A 258 7.21 10.81 2.49
N ARG A 259 6.55 10.93 1.32
CA ARG A 259 6.06 12.21 0.78
C ARG A 259 4.99 12.84 1.66
N GLN A 260 3.97 12.09 2.08
CA GLN A 260 2.88 12.57 2.94
C GLN A 260 3.41 13.10 4.29
N ASN A 261 4.43 12.44 4.84
CA ASN A 261 5.06 12.85 6.08
C ASN A 261 6.18 13.89 5.91
N ARG A 262 6.50 14.29 4.65
CA ARG A 262 7.59 15.22 4.30
C ARG A 262 8.94 14.73 4.80
N LEU A 263 9.16 13.42 4.77
CA LEU A 263 10.43 12.82 5.14
C LEU A 263 11.42 12.90 3.97
N PRO A 264 12.69 13.17 4.24
CA PRO A 264 13.73 13.08 3.23
C PRO A 264 13.90 11.62 2.78
N VAL A 265 14.16 11.45 1.49
CA VAL A 265 14.36 10.14 0.85
C VAL A 265 15.79 10.06 0.29
N ALA A 266 16.48 8.98 0.62
CA ALA A 266 17.82 8.73 0.11
C ALA A 266 17.80 8.35 -1.37
N ARG A 267 18.85 8.75 -2.10
CA ARG A 267 19.17 8.20 -3.42
C ARG A 267 19.92 6.89 -3.23
N LEU A 268 19.49 5.84 -3.90
CA LEU A 268 20.12 4.53 -3.82
C LEU A 268 20.96 4.26 -5.06
N GLN A 269 22.13 3.68 -4.84
CA GLN A 269 22.96 3.22 -5.94
C GLN A 269 22.32 2.00 -6.60
N ASN A 270 22.01 2.11 -7.89
CA ASN A 270 21.45 1.03 -8.67
C ASN A 270 22.52 0.09 -9.24
N ARG A 271 22.09 -0.96 -9.91
CA ARG A 271 22.97 -1.98 -10.52
C ARG A 271 23.96 -1.41 -11.54
N ALA A 272 23.64 -0.26 -12.16
CA ALA A 272 24.51 0.45 -13.08
C ALA A 272 25.49 1.44 -12.37
N GLY A 273 25.52 1.45 -11.03
CA GLY A 273 26.37 2.33 -10.22
C GLY A 273 25.86 3.76 -10.07
N ARG A 274 24.68 4.09 -10.55
CA ARG A 274 24.10 5.45 -10.47
C ARG A 274 23.24 5.62 -9.22
N PHE A 275 23.29 6.80 -8.60
CA PHE A 275 22.44 7.16 -7.48
C PHE A 275 21.11 7.73 -7.98
N VAL A 276 20.03 6.97 -7.80
CA VAL A 276 18.69 7.26 -8.31
C VAL A 276 17.69 7.46 -7.18
N ALA A 277 16.71 8.33 -7.40
CA ALA A 277 15.60 8.58 -6.48
C ALA A 277 14.36 7.78 -6.91
N PRO A 278 13.41 7.47 -6.00
CA PRO A 278 12.17 6.77 -6.35
C PRO A 278 11.15 7.73 -6.97
N THR A 279 11.43 8.20 -8.18
CA THR A 279 10.46 8.97 -8.96
C THR A 279 9.65 8.05 -9.88
N PRO A 280 8.49 8.47 -10.37
CA PRO A 280 7.70 7.67 -11.31
C PRO A 280 8.48 7.18 -12.52
N PHE A 281 9.41 7.99 -13.03
CA PHE A 281 10.25 7.62 -14.17
C PHE A 281 11.21 6.46 -13.84
N GLU A 282 11.91 6.53 -12.71
CA GLU A 282 12.86 5.48 -12.29
C GLU A 282 12.15 4.20 -11.86
N ILE A 283 10.93 4.31 -11.30
CA ILE A 283 10.08 3.16 -10.99
C ILE A 283 9.62 2.48 -12.29
N ALA A 284 9.13 3.25 -13.26
CA ALA A 284 8.72 2.73 -14.56
C ALA A 284 9.90 2.10 -15.33
N SER A 285 11.08 2.72 -15.26
CA SER A 285 12.32 2.20 -15.87
C SER A 285 12.68 0.84 -15.30
N ALA A 286 12.60 0.67 -13.96
CA ALA A 286 12.87 -0.61 -13.30
C ALA A 286 11.83 -1.67 -13.69
N ALA A 287 10.55 -1.30 -13.77
CA ALA A 287 9.48 -2.20 -14.21
C ALA A 287 9.70 -2.67 -15.65
N THR A 288 9.98 -1.75 -16.58
CA THR A 288 10.24 -2.08 -17.98
C THR A 288 11.43 -3.02 -18.14
N ALA A 289 12.54 -2.73 -17.44
CA ALA A 289 13.74 -3.55 -17.50
C ALA A 289 13.57 -4.92 -16.82
N GLY A 290 12.79 -4.98 -15.75
CA GLY A 290 12.53 -6.23 -15.00
C GLY A 290 11.53 -7.14 -15.70
N VAL A 291 10.45 -6.56 -16.25
CA VAL A 291 9.37 -7.32 -16.92
C VAL A 291 9.77 -7.73 -18.35
N GLY A 292 10.52 -6.90 -19.05
CA GLY A 292 10.90 -7.16 -20.45
C GLY A 292 11.76 -8.40 -20.67
N ALA A 293 12.34 -8.96 -19.59
CA ALA A 293 13.12 -10.20 -19.64
C ALA A 293 12.30 -11.45 -19.29
N LEU A 294 10.98 -11.31 -19.02
CA LEU A 294 10.12 -12.40 -18.53
C LEU A 294 9.22 -12.90 -19.66
N GLU A 295 9.16 -14.22 -19.80
CA GLU A 295 8.29 -14.90 -20.76
C GLU A 295 6.95 -15.30 -20.14
N GLY A 296 5.90 -15.30 -20.95
CA GLY A 296 4.57 -15.76 -20.55
C GLY A 296 4.04 -15.03 -19.33
N ASP A 297 3.51 -15.76 -18.37
CA ASP A 297 2.90 -15.24 -17.12
C ASP A 297 3.90 -15.02 -15.97
N ALA A 298 5.20 -15.19 -16.20
CA ALA A 298 6.23 -15.07 -15.15
C ALA A 298 6.27 -13.68 -14.50
N TRP A 299 5.85 -12.63 -15.21
CA TRP A 299 5.75 -11.27 -14.68
C TRP A 299 4.76 -11.13 -13.50
N MET A 300 3.80 -12.04 -13.39
CA MET A 300 2.79 -11.96 -12.32
C MET A 300 3.36 -12.20 -10.92
N THR A 301 4.49 -12.87 -10.83
CA THR A 301 5.16 -13.19 -9.54
C THR A 301 6.60 -12.73 -9.50
N ALA A 302 7.03 -11.92 -10.48
CA ALA A 302 8.41 -11.48 -10.61
C ALA A 302 8.82 -10.52 -9.50
N SER A 303 10.05 -10.66 -9.04
CA SER A 303 10.72 -9.61 -8.28
C SER A 303 11.31 -8.59 -9.24
N LEU A 304 11.00 -7.31 -9.01
CA LEU A 304 11.58 -6.16 -9.73
C LEU A 304 12.76 -5.55 -8.95
N VAL A 305 13.15 -6.17 -7.86
CA VAL A 305 14.23 -5.72 -7.00
C VAL A 305 15.56 -5.76 -7.76
N ASN A 306 16.32 -4.68 -7.65
CA ASN A 306 17.63 -4.51 -8.28
C ASN A 306 17.61 -4.75 -9.81
N ALA A 307 16.53 -4.33 -10.48
CA ALA A 307 16.37 -4.42 -11.92
C ALA A 307 17.55 -3.75 -12.67
N PRO A 308 17.95 -4.27 -13.84
CA PRO A 308 19.03 -3.67 -14.63
C PRO A 308 18.62 -2.30 -15.20
N GLY A 309 19.59 -1.53 -15.66
CA GLY A 309 19.38 -0.26 -16.35
C GLY A 309 19.87 0.96 -15.57
N PRO A 310 20.31 2.01 -16.30
CA PRO A 310 20.94 3.18 -15.66
C PRO A 310 19.97 4.07 -14.89
N SER A 311 18.68 3.99 -15.18
CA SER A 311 17.64 4.77 -14.51
C SER A 311 16.74 3.93 -13.61
N SER A 312 16.99 2.61 -13.47
CA SER A 312 16.16 1.73 -12.66
C SER A 312 16.35 2.00 -11.17
N TYR A 313 15.25 2.32 -10.45
CA TYR A 313 15.29 2.40 -8.99
C TYR A 313 15.36 0.99 -8.39
N PRO A 314 16.20 0.73 -7.37
CA PRO A 314 16.47 -0.66 -6.95
C PRO A 314 15.38 -1.34 -6.15
N LEU A 315 14.48 -0.59 -5.51
CA LEU A 315 13.46 -1.10 -4.59
C LEU A 315 12.06 -0.90 -5.16
N VAL A 316 11.80 -1.48 -6.33
CA VAL A 316 10.48 -1.45 -7.01
C VAL A 316 9.79 -2.79 -6.86
N ALA A 317 8.48 -2.76 -6.67
CA ALA A 317 7.65 -3.96 -6.62
C ALA A 317 6.24 -3.70 -7.14
N PHE A 318 5.57 -4.78 -7.50
CA PHE A 318 4.13 -4.80 -7.63
C PHE A 318 3.46 -4.86 -6.26
N SER A 319 2.25 -4.32 -6.17
CA SER A 319 1.28 -4.69 -5.17
C SER A 319 0.19 -5.52 -5.83
N TRP A 320 -0.16 -6.64 -5.20
CA TRP A 320 -1.10 -7.61 -5.75
C TRP A 320 -2.41 -7.62 -4.98
N LEU A 321 -3.50 -7.75 -5.71
CA LEU A 321 -4.80 -8.17 -5.19
C LEU A 321 -4.86 -9.69 -5.24
N LEU A 322 -5.37 -10.28 -4.15
CA LEU A 322 -5.49 -11.73 -3.95
C LEU A 322 -6.95 -12.09 -3.80
N LEU A 323 -7.41 -13.12 -4.51
CA LEU A 323 -8.76 -13.65 -4.33
C LEU A 323 -8.82 -15.16 -4.55
N ASP A 324 -9.78 -15.82 -3.91
CA ASP A 324 -10.15 -17.19 -4.25
C ASP A 324 -11.42 -17.14 -5.12
N PRO A 325 -11.30 -17.38 -6.44
CA PRO A 325 -12.46 -17.28 -7.34
C PRO A 325 -13.57 -18.27 -6.99
N THR A 326 -13.23 -19.39 -6.32
CA THR A 326 -14.17 -20.45 -5.99
C THR A 326 -14.97 -20.15 -4.71
N ALA A 327 -14.47 -19.26 -3.86
CA ALA A 327 -15.13 -18.88 -2.61
C ALA A 327 -16.06 -17.65 -2.76
N MET A 328 -16.04 -16.97 -3.90
CA MET A 328 -16.74 -15.72 -4.11
C MET A 328 -18.11 -15.93 -4.77
N GLY A 329 -19.17 -15.41 -4.17
CA GLY A 329 -20.51 -15.41 -4.78
C GLY A 329 -20.58 -14.52 -6.03
N ALA A 330 -21.42 -14.89 -6.99
CA ALA A 330 -21.51 -14.28 -8.32
C ALA A 330 -21.70 -12.74 -8.32
N ALA A 331 -22.41 -12.18 -7.35
CA ALA A 331 -22.62 -10.73 -7.24
C ALA A 331 -21.32 -10.02 -6.85
N LYS A 332 -20.62 -10.51 -5.80
CA LYS A 332 -19.33 -9.97 -5.36
C LYS A 332 -18.24 -10.15 -6.42
N ALA A 333 -18.25 -11.30 -7.12
CA ALA A 333 -17.32 -11.58 -8.21
C ALA A 333 -17.44 -10.54 -9.33
N ARG A 334 -18.65 -10.22 -9.75
CA ARG A 334 -18.89 -9.17 -10.76
C ARG A 334 -18.42 -7.81 -10.28
N GLN A 335 -18.79 -7.41 -9.06
CA GLN A 335 -18.37 -6.09 -8.52
C GLN A 335 -16.86 -5.96 -8.35
N LEU A 336 -16.19 -7.01 -7.88
CA LEU A 336 -14.72 -6.99 -7.76
C LEU A 336 -14.05 -6.93 -9.14
N ARG A 337 -14.58 -7.69 -10.09
CA ARG A 337 -14.12 -7.64 -11.49
C ARG A 337 -14.27 -6.24 -12.08
N ASP A 338 -15.43 -5.61 -11.92
CA ASP A 338 -15.71 -4.28 -12.46
C ASP A 338 -14.83 -3.22 -11.80
N PHE A 339 -14.63 -3.33 -10.48
CA PHE A 339 -13.65 -2.49 -9.78
C PHE A 339 -12.23 -2.66 -10.33
N VAL A 340 -11.74 -3.88 -10.51
CA VAL A 340 -10.39 -4.14 -11.03
C VAL A 340 -10.24 -3.59 -12.46
N HIS A 341 -11.24 -3.76 -13.31
CA HIS A 341 -11.24 -3.21 -14.65
C HIS A 341 -11.16 -1.68 -14.63
N TRP A 342 -11.99 -1.03 -13.81
CA TRP A 342 -11.96 0.41 -13.63
C TRP A 342 -10.61 0.91 -13.06
N ALA A 343 -10.08 0.24 -12.03
CA ALA A 343 -8.81 0.62 -11.40
C ALA A 343 -7.63 0.57 -12.39
N LEU A 344 -7.63 -0.41 -13.29
CA LEU A 344 -6.57 -0.61 -14.29
C LEU A 344 -6.76 0.23 -15.57
N THR A 345 -7.88 0.92 -15.73
CA THR A 345 -8.17 1.80 -16.88
C THR A 345 -8.30 3.25 -16.42
N GLU A 346 -9.44 3.67 -15.95
CA GLU A 346 -9.71 5.04 -15.53
C GLU A 346 -9.03 5.40 -14.18
N GLY A 347 -8.90 4.42 -13.28
CA GLY A 347 -8.24 4.59 -11.98
C GLY A 347 -6.76 4.95 -12.07
N VAL A 348 -6.12 4.79 -13.23
CA VAL A 348 -4.72 5.19 -13.48
C VAL A 348 -4.53 6.71 -13.34
N GLU A 349 -5.55 7.49 -13.66
CA GLU A 349 -5.53 8.96 -13.50
C GLU A 349 -5.41 9.38 -12.03
N VAL A 350 -5.89 8.53 -11.11
CA VAL A 350 -5.75 8.75 -9.67
C VAL A 350 -4.36 8.33 -9.17
N ALA A 351 -3.80 7.25 -9.71
CA ALA A 351 -2.55 6.66 -9.26
C ALA A 351 -1.33 7.54 -9.55
N THR A 352 -1.23 8.07 -10.76
CA THR A 352 -0.06 8.81 -11.25
C THR A 352 0.26 10.07 -10.44
N PRO A 353 -0.70 10.96 -10.10
CA PRO A 353 -0.43 12.14 -9.28
C PRO A 353 0.02 11.79 -7.85
N MET A 354 -0.39 10.63 -7.34
CA MET A 354 0.03 10.15 -6.03
C MET A 354 1.47 9.61 -6.02
N GLY A 355 2.03 9.30 -7.20
CA GLY A 355 3.39 8.78 -7.34
C GLY A 355 3.47 7.27 -7.47
N TYR A 356 2.34 6.60 -7.61
CA TYR A 356 2.29 5.21 -8.05
C TYR A 356 2.44 5.13 -9.57
N VAL A 357 2.99 4.04 -10.05
CA VAL A 357 3.13 3.80 -11.49
C VAL A 357 2.11 2.75 -11.91
N PRO A 358 1.18 3.10 -12.83
CA PRO A 358 0.24 2.15 -13.39
C PRO A 358 0.95 0.98 -14.09
N LEU A 359 0.26 -0.13 -14.21
CA LEU A 359 0.74 -1.24 -15.02
C LEU A 359 0.83 -0.81 -16.49
N PRO A 360 1.84 -1.27 -17.24
CA PRO A 360 1.83 -1.18 -18.70
C PRO A 360 0.52 -1.75 -19.27
N SER A 361 -0.02 -1.14 -20.31
CA SER A 361 -1.34 -1.50 -20.86
C SER A 361 -1.47 -2.98 -21.22
N VAL A 362 -0.40 -3.58 -21.76
CA VAL A 362 -0.35 -5.02 -22.08
C VAL A 362 -0.52 -5.88 -20.81
N LEU A 363 0.13 -5.49 -19.72
CA LEU A 363 0.00 -6.19 -18.44
C LEU A 363 -1.40 -6.00 -17.84
N ALA A 364 -1.93 -4.77 -17.88
CA ALA A 364 -3.28 -4.48 -17.40
C ALA A 364 -4.33 -5.32 -18.13
N ALA A 365 -4.25 -5.41 -19.45
CA ALA A 365 -5.12 -6.27 -20.26
C ALA A 365 -4.97 -7.76 -19.92
N GLY A 366 -3.73 -8.22 -19.66
CA GLY A 366 -3.47 -9.59 -19.21
C GLY A 366 -4.09 -9.90 -17.85
N VAL A 367 -4.03 -8.96 -16.90
CA VAL A 367 -4.68 -9.07 -15.58
C VAL A 367 -6.19 -9.19 -15.74
N GLN A 368 -6.81 -8.30 -16.52
CA GLN A 368 -8.25 -8.30 -16.76
C GLN A 368 -8.72 -9.62 -17.37
N ALA A 369 -8.06 -10.07 -18.44
CA ALA A 369 -8.39 -11.33 -19.12
C ALA A 369 -8.23 -12.55 -18.18
N ARG A 370 -7.24 -12.53 -17.28
CA ARG A 370 -7.04 -13.61 -16.30
C ARG A 370 -8.13 -13.61 -15.23
N LEU A 371 -8.52 -12.44 -14.74
CA LEU A 371 -9.61 -12.29 -13.79
C LEU A 371 -10.93 -12.76 -14.38
N ASP A 372 -11.27 -12.32 -15.59
CA ASP A 372 -12.50 -12.70 -16.30
C ASP A 372 -12.60 -14.23 -16.46
N ARG A 373 -11.52 -14.86 -16.91
CA ARG A 373 -11.46 -16.34 -17.01
C ARG A 373 -11.64 -17.04 -15.67
N ALA A 374 -10.96 -16.55 -14.63
CA ALA A 374 -11.01 -17.17 -13.30
C ALA A 374 -12.42 -17.07 -12.66
N LEU A 375 -13.14 -15.98 -12.92
CA LEU A 375 -14.50 -15.77 -12.44
C LEU A 375 -15.58 -16.34 -13.35
N GLY A 376 -15.22 -16.90 -14.52
CA GLY A 376 -16.19 -17.40 -15.50
C GLY A 376 -17.09 -16.30 -16.10
N ILE A 377 -16.63 -15.05 -16.10
CA ILE A 377 -17.35 -13.90 -16.62
C ILE A 377 -16.83 -13.61 -18.04
N PRO A 378 -17.69 -13.64 -19.08
CA PRO A 378 -17.24 -13.30 -20.42
C PRO A 378 -16.73 -11.85 -20.48
N ALA A 379 -15.70 -11.62 -21.29
CA ALA A 379 -15.22 -10.26 -21.56
C ALA A 379 -16.36 -9.39 -22.09
N PRO A 380 -16.40 -8.08 -21.79
CA PRO A 380 -17.43 -7.20 -22.33
C PRO A 380 -17.37 -7.25 -23.87
N SER A 381 -18.51 -7.64 -24.46
CA SER A 381 -18.65 -7.64 -25.91
C SER A 381 -18.58 -6.19 -26.40
N GLY A 382 -17.42 -5.75 -26.90
CA GLY A 382 -17.32 -4.43 -27.52
C GLY A 382 -16.03 -3.63 -27.30
N ALA A 383 -15.03 -4.12 -26.60
CA ALA A 383 -13.73 -3.44 -26.55
C ALA A 383 -12.83 -3.85 -27.73
N ALA A 384 -13.11 -3.32 -28.91
CA ALA A 384 -12.07 -3.25 -29.95
C ALA A 384 -10.97 -2.30 -29.44
N PRO A 385 -9.69 -2.62 -29.62
CA PRO A 385 -8.63 -1.72 -29.23
C PRO A 385 -8.73 -0.44 -30.08
N ARG A 386 -8.89 0.71 -29.38
CA ARG A 386 -8.72 2.02 -29.99
C ARG A 386 -7.24 2.39 -30.03
#